data_d4f30a217627e91693de33d11106503d
#
_entry.id   d4f30a217627e91693de33d11106503d
#
_cell.length_a   1.000
_cell.length_b   1.000
_cell.length_c   1.000
_cell.angle_alpha   90.00
_cell.angle_beta   90.00
_cell.angle_gamma   90.00
#
_symmetry.space_group_name_H-M   'P 1'
#
loop_
_entity.id
_entity.type
_entity.pdbx_description
1 polymer ?
#
loop_
_entity_poly.entity_id
_entity_poly.type
_entity_poly.pdbx_seq_one_letter_code
_entity_poly.pdbx_strand_id
1 'polypeptide(L)'
;MNKQLIFSLISDELAQAKTSKKEFLEKIERIIPFDEWIGIIRPCYYKGEHVNKPYDLELMLRIFIAAPSSTKNKDKKRDKDAHSVKKGNQWHFGYKAHIGVDKDSGLVHHLKVTGANEHDVTATPDLMHGEEEELYGDSGYIGAEKRENAVVKNKNGRKIKYKINRKPSTMKKLSKSGQYAAKKAEHKKSSVRAKVEHVFAVVKRLFGYRKTRYRGLRKQTAKLNIMFAPANLYLADRKSLTA
;
A
#
# COMPACT_ATOMS: atom_id res chain seq x y z
N MET A 1 -12.71 -21.70 44.86
CA MET A 1 -13.55 -21.50 43.66
C MET A 1 -12.64 -21.24 42.46
N ASN A 2 -12.71 -22.11 41.47
CA ASN A 2 -11.71 -22.21 40.40
C ASN A 2 -11.80 -21.04 39.41
N LYS A 3 -10.73 -20.24 39.25
CA LYS A 3 -10.60 -19.16 38.26
C LYS A 3 -10.83 -19.63 36.79
N GLN A 4 -10.66 -20.93 36.52
CA GLN A 4 -10.91 -21.49 35.18
C GLN A 4 -12.41 -21.58 34.82
N LEU A 5 -13.28 -21.84 35.80
CA LEU A 5 -14.73 -21.90 35.58
C LEU A 5 -15.33 -20.53 35.24
N ILE A 6 -14.78 -19.45 35.82
CA ILE A 6 -15.22 -18.07 35.51
C ILE A 6 -14.82 -17.66 34.08
N PHE A 7 -13.65 -18.10 33.61
CA PHE A 7 -13.19 -17.79 32.27
C PHE A 7 -14.01 -18.48 31.15
N SER A 8 -14.46 -19.73 31.41
CA SER A 8 -15.32 -20.45 30.46
C SER A 8 -16.72 -19.83 30.38
N LEU A 9 -17.32 -19.43 31.51
CA LEU A 9 -18.61 -18.76 31.55
C LEU A 9 -18.57 -17.40 30.83
N ILE A 10 -17.52 -16.61 31.04
CA ILE A 10 -17.32 -15.32 30.32
C ILE A 10 -17.10 -15.55 28.81
N SER A 11 -16.37 -16.61 28.46
CA SER A 11 -16.17 -17.00 27.06
C SER A 11 -17.48 -17.38 26.36
N ASP A 12 -18.35 -18.11 27.05
CA ASP A 12 -19.64 -18.54 26.51
C ASP A 12 -20.65 -17.39 26.44
N GLU A 13 -20.66 -16.48 27.42
CA GLU A 13 -21.46 -15.25 27.33
C GLU A 13 -21.00 -14.32 26.20
N LEU A 14 -19.68 -14.14 26.01
CA LEU A 14 -19.13 -13.37 24.89
C LEU A 14 -19.39 -14.03 23.53
N ALA A 15 -19.42 -15.37 23.47
CA ALA A 15 -19.78 -16.11 22.26
C ALA A 15 -21.28 -16.00 21.92
N GLN A 16 -22.14 -15.84 22.95
CA GLN A 16 -23.58 -15.64 22.80
C GLN A 16 -23.97 -14.18 22.55
N ALA A 17 -23.10 -13.22 22.86
CA ALA A 17 -23.35 -11.80 22.62
C ALA A 17 -23.59 -11.53 21.13
N LYS A 18 -24.80 -11.15 20.76
CA LYS A 18 -25.13 -10.73 19.40
C LYS A 18 -24.45 -9.41 19.10
N THR A 19 -23.33 -9.47 18.40
CA THR A 19 -22.70 -8.27 17.89
C THR A 19 -23.52 -7.74 16.70
N SER A 20 -23.52 -6.43 16.48
CA SER A 20 -24.19 -5.80 15.31
C SER A 20 -23.72 -6.41 13.98
N LYS A 21 -22.53 -6.99 13.94
CA LYS A 21 -22.01 -7.72 12.80
C LYS A 21 -22.69 -9.08 12.62
N LYS A 22 -22.97 -9.80 13.71
CA LYS A 22 -23.66 -11.09 13.68
C LYS A 22 -25.11 -10.89 13.23
N GLU A 23 -25.80 -9.89 13.78
CA GLU A 23 -27.16 -9.53 13.34
C GLU A 23 -27.23 -9.15 11.88
N PHE A 24 -26.24 -8.41 11.38
CA PHE A 24 -26.14 -8.07 9.96
C PHE A 24 -25.96 -9.34 9.10
N LEU A 25 -25.09 -10.26 9.49
CA LEU A 25 -24.87 -11.51 8.74
C LEU A 25 -26.13 -12.39 8.75
N GLU A 26 -26.81 -12.53 9.88
CA GLU A 26 -28.08 -13.27 9.99
C GLU A 26 -29.19 -12.66 9.12
N LYS A 27 -29.20 -11.34 8.99
CA LYS A 27 -30.12 -10.63 8.10
C LYS A 27 -29.81 -10.88 6.64
N ILE A 28 -28.54 -10.86 6.25
CA ILE A 28 -28.05 -11.15 4.91
C ILE A 28 -28.43 -12.59 4.50
N GLU A 29 -28.25 -13.54 5.42
CA GLU A 29 -28.57 -14.94 5.23
C GLU A 29 -30.06 -15.16 4.88
N ARG A 30 -30.96 -14.38 5.49
CA ARG A 30 -32.40 -14.46 5.23
C ARG A 30 -32.87 -13.77 3.94
N ILE A 31 -32.13 -12.75 3.50
CA ILE A 31 -32.57 -11.91 2.37
C ILE A 31 -32.01 -12.41 1.04
N ILE A 32 -30.82 -13.05 1.05
CA ILE A 32 -30.13 -13.45 -0.15
C ILE A 32 -30.41 -14.92 -0.46
N PRO A 33 -30.98 -15.24 -1.64
CA PRO A 33 -31.19 -16.61 -2.07
C PRO A 33 -29.86 -17.20 -2.59
N PHE A 34 -28.96 -17.57 -1.66
CA PHE A 34 -27.63 -18.07 -2.01
C PHE A 34 -27.64 -19.26 -2.92
N ASP A 35 -28.57 -20.22 -2.71
CA ASP A 35 -28.65 -21.46 -3.50
C ASP A 35 -29.00 -21.18 -4.97
N GLU A 36 -29.92 -20.26 -5.24
CA GLU A 36 -30.26 -19.83 -6.58
C GLU A 36 -29.06 -19.16 -7.28
N TRP A 37 -28.37 -18.27 -6.58
CA TRP A 37 -27.21 -17.59 -7.14
C TRP A 37 -26.03 -18.50 -7.37
N ILE A 38 -25.80 -19.47 -6.48
CA ILE A 38 -24.80 -20.52 -6.65
C ILE A 38 -25.10 -21.35 -7.88
N GLY A 39 -26.38 -21.72 -8.12
CA GLY A 39 -26.81 -22.45 -9.28
C GLY A 39 -26.50 -21.73 -10.60
N ILE A 40 -26.73 -20.42 -10.64
CA ILE A 40 -26.43 -19.55 -11.81
C ILE A 40 -24.93 -19.42 -12.06
N ILE A 41 -24.14 -19.26 -11.00
CA ILE A 41 -22.69 -18.96 -11.12
C ILE A 41 -21.86 -20.23 -11.31
N ARG A 42 -22.27 -21.36 -10.75
CA ARG A 42 -21.53 -22.62 -10.75
C ARG A 42 -21.06 -23.08 -12.14
N PRO A 43 -21.84 -22.99 -13.21
CA PRO A 43 -21.38 -23.38 -14.56
C PRO A 43 -20.21 -22.56 -15.07
N CYS A 44 -20.12 -21.29 -14.66
CA CYS A 44 -19.06 -20.33 -15.06
C CYS A 44 -17.92 -20.25 -14.06
N TYR A 45 -18.02 -20.94 -12.91
CA TYR A 45 -17.01 -20.89 -11.88
C TYR A 45 -15.83 -21.78 -12.24
N TYR A 46 -14.63 -21.28 -12.00
CA TYR A 46 -13.38 -21.97 -12.31
C TYR A 46 -13.30 -23.37 -11.65
N LYS A 47 -13.10 -24.41 -12.46
CA LYS A 47 -13.13 -25.80 -12.03
C LYS A 47 -11.79 -26.34 -11.48
N GLY A 48 -10.74 -25.51 -11.40
CA GLY A 48 -9.46 -25.93 -10.82
C GLY A 48 -8.50 -26.60 -11.80
N GLU A 49 -8.58 -26.27 -13.08
CA GLU A 49 -7.72 -26.84 -14.14
C GLU A 49 -6.24 -26.42 -14.06
N HIS A 50 -5.91 -25.47 -13.17
CA HIS A 50 -4.56 -25.00 -12.89
C HIS A 50 -4.15 -25.32 -11.45
N VAL A 51 -2.86 -25.13 -11.12
CA VAL A 51 -2.17 -25.57 -9.88
C VAL A 51 -2.89 -25.19 -8.56
N ASN A 52 -3.71 -24.16 -8.54
CA ASN A 52 -4.41 -23.72 -7.33
C ASN A 52 -5.88 -24.20 -7.35
N LYS A 53 -6.27 -24.97 -6.33
CA LYS A 53 -7.67 -25.33 -6.11
C LYS A 53 -8.50 -24.06 -5.93
N PRO A 54 -9.69 -23.96 -6.57
CA PRO A 54 -10.61 -22.85 -6.34
C PRO A 54 -11.11 -22.87 -4.91
N TYR A 55 -11.38 -21.70 -4.36
CA TYR A 55 -12.09 -21.58 -3.09
C TYR A 55 -13.54 -22.04 -3.29
N ASP A 56 -14.17 -22.46 -2.21
CA ASP A 56 -15.58 -22.79 -2.22
C ASP A 56 -16.43 -21.63 -2.76
N LEU A 57 -17.32 -21.88 -3.71
CA LEU A 57 -18.11 -20.85 -4.39
C LEU A 57 -19.04 -20.12 -3.43
N GLU A 58 -19.67 -20.83 -2.50
CA GLU A 58 -20.55 -20.24 -1.49
C GLU A 58 -19.78 -19.32 -0.56
N LEU A 59 -18.62 -19.77 -0.07
CA LEU A 59 -17.74 -18.95 0.75
C LEU A 59 -17.29 -17.68 0.01
N MET A 60 -16.92 -17.79 -1.26
CA MET A 60 -16.53 -16.63 -2.08
C MET A 60 -17.69 -15.66 -2.29
N LEU A 61 -18.89 -16.16 -2.52
CA LEU A 61 -20.09 -15.34 -2.69
C LEU A 61 -20.44 -14.61 -1.38
N ARG A 62 -20.39 -15.29 -0.24
CA ARG A 62 -20.59 -14.71 1.09
C ARG A 62 -19.57 -13.63 1.41
N ILE A 63 -18.29 -13.88 1.14
CA ILE A 63 -17.22 -12.88 1.30
C ILE A 63 -17.46 -11.69 0.38
N PHE A 64 -17.85 -11.90 -0.87
CA PHE A 64 -18.09 -10.84 -1.85
C PHE A 64 -19.25 -9.91 -1.42
N ILE A 65 -20.30 -10.48 -0.87
CA ILE A 65 -21.48 -9.76 -0.40
C ILE A 65 -21.19 -9.05 0.94
N ALA A 66 -20.52 -9.74 1.87
CA ALA A 66 -20.17 -9.19 3.16
C ALA A 66 -19.02 -8.17 3.09
N ALA A 67 -18.16 -8.27 2.07
CA ALA A 67 -17.07 -7.33 1.82
C ALA A 67 -17.57 -6.21 0.87
N PRO A 68 -18.01 -5.05 1.39
CA PRO A 68 -18.50 -3.97 0.56
C PRO A 68 -17.40 -3.54 -0.42
N SER A 69 -17.70 -3.40 -1.72
CA SER A 69 -16.72 -2.93 -2.71
C SER A 69 -16.29 -1.49 -2.40
N SER A 70 -15.02 -1.13 -2.68
CA SER A 70 -14.48 0.21 -2.45
C SER A 70 -15.25 1.32 -3.19
N THR A 71 -15.87 0.96 -4.32
CA THR A 71 -16.61 1.89 -5.19
C THR A 71 -18.07 2.13 -4.77
N LYS A 72 -18.64 1.30 -3.89
CA LYS A 72 -20.06 1.35 -3.48
C LYS A 72 -20.23 1.58 -1.98
N ASN A 73 -19.53 2.55 -1.41
CA ASN A 73 -19.67 2.91 0.00
C ASN A 73 -20.74 4.00 0.21
N LYS A 74 -21.95 3.80 -0.34
CA LYS A 74 -23.05 4.76 -0.23
C LYS A 74 -23.42 5.07 1.23
N ASP A 75 -23.37 4.07 2.11
CA ASP A 75 -23.77 4.20 3.51
C ASP A 75 -22.66 4.71 4.44
N LYS A 76 -21.52 5.12 3.91
CA LYS A 76 -20.38 5.64 4.68
C LYS A 76 -19.87 4.70 5.82
N LYS A 77 -20.25 3.43 5.79
CA LYS A 77 -19.84 2.42 6.79
C LYS A 77 -18.38 2.02 6.67
N ARG A 78 -17.78 2.25 5.51
CA ARG A 78 -16.35 2.05 5.23
C ARG A 78 -15.56 3.32 5.37
N ASP A 79 -14.25 3.13 5.40
CA ASP A 79 -13.31 4.21 5.22
C ASP A 79 -13.42 4.75 3.79
N LYS A 80 -13.83 6.01 3.65
CA LYS A 80 -14.05 6.65 2.35
C LYS A 80 -12.75 6.96 1.61
N ASP A 81 -11.70 7.18 2.37
CA ASP A 81 -10.40 7.58 1.86
C ASP A 81 -9.54 6.38 1.48
N ALA A 82 -9.90 5.18 1.97
CA ALA A 82 -9.21 3.95 1.64
C ALA A 82 -9.75 3.32 0.35
N HIS A 83 -8.86 2.91 -0.54
CA HIS A 83 -9.20 2.36 -1.84
C HIS A 83 -8.52 1.01 -2.09
N SER A 84 -9.01 0.28 -3.08
CA SER A 84 -8.41 -0.97 -3.53
C SER A 84 -7.38 -0.73 -4.63
N VAL A 85 -6.28 -1.47 -4.58
CA VAL A 85 -5.26 -1.52 -5.63
C VAL A 85 -4.84 -2.96 -5.86
N LYS A 86 -4.64 -3.33 -7.13
CA LYS A 86 -4.11 -4.64 -7.52
C LYS A 86 -2.59 -4.54 -7.67
N LYS A 87 -1.86 -5.41 -6.95
CA LYS A 87 -0.41 -5.59 -7.12
C LYS A 87 -0.13 -7.05 -7.46
N GLY A 88 0.33 -7.29 -8.68
CA GLY A 88 0.40 -8.65 -9.20
C GLY A 88 -1.01 -9.28 -9.22
N ASN A 89 -1.16 -10.46 -8.60
CA ASN A 89 -2.45 -11.15 -8.49
C ASN A 89 -3.21 -10.89 -7.18
N GLN A 90 -2.69 -9.99 -6.30
CA GLN A 90 -3.30 -9.71 -5.02
C GLN A 90 -3.96 -8.34 -4.98
N TRP A 91 -5.15 -8.27 -4.36
CA TRP A 91 -5.85 -7.04 -4.07
C TRP A 91 -5.51 -6.56 -2.67
N HIS A 92 -5.14 -5.29 -2.58
CA HIS A 92 -4.86 -4.61 -1.32
C HIS A 92 -5.84 -3.46 -1.15
N PHE A 93 -6.43 -3.35 0.04
CA PHE A 93 -7.33 -2.24 0.40
C PHE A 93 -6.68 -1.39 1.48
N GLY A 94 -6.63 -0.09 1.27
CA GLY A 94 -6.07 0.84 2.24
C GLY A 94 -5.49 2.10 1.61
N TYR A 95 -4.29 2.43 2.03
CA TYR A 95 -3.58 3.66 1.68
C TYR A 95 -2.20 3.37 1.12
N LYS A 96 -1.67 4.34 0.39
CA LYS A 96 -0.26 4.41 0.02
C LYS A 96 0.44 5.50 0.85
N ALA A 97 1.67 5.23 1.24
CA ALA A 97 2.57 6.22 1.80
C ALA A 97 3.67 6.51 0.78
N HIS A 98 3.75 7.75 0.36
CA HIS A 98 4.80 8.27 -0.50
C HIS A 98 5.74 9.09 0.37
N ILE A 99 7.04 8.86 0.27
CA ILE A 99 8.05 9.58 1.06
C ILE A 99 9.13 10.17 0.17
N GLY A 100 9.49 11.43 0.46
CA GLY A 100 10.70 12.06 -0.03
C GLY A 100 11.83 11.76 0.95
N VAL A 101 12.92 11.18 0.45
CA VAL A 101 14.10 10.81 1.24
C VAL A 101 15.31 11.48 0.65
N ASP A 102 16.06 12.17 1.49
CA ASP A 102 17.31 12.78 1.06
C ASP A 102 18.34 11.73 0.65
N LYS A 103 19.00 11.96 -0.49
CA LYS A 103 19.93 10.99 -1.09
C LYS A 103 21.20 10.78 -0.28
N ASP A 104 21.63 11.78 0.49
CA ASP A 104 22.88 11.76 1.24
C ASP A 104 22.68 11.30 2.69
N SER A 105 21.73 11.92 3.38
CA SER A 105 21.39 11.54 4.75
C SER A 105 20.53 10.28 4.84
N GLY A 106 19.70 9.97 3.82
CA GLY A 106 18.74 8.87 3.86
C GLY A 106 17.58 9.13 4.83
N LEU A 107 17.37 10.38 5.25
CA LEU A 107 16.30 10.79 6.15
C LEU A 107 15.07 11.22 5.36
N VAL A 108 13.89 10.96 5.91
CA VAL A 108 12.62 11.39 5.32
C VAL A 108 12.41 12.86 5.61
N HIS A 109 12.19 13.65 4.58
CA HIS A 109 11.86 15.08 4.68
C HIS A 109 10.40 15.38 4.36
N HIS A 110 9.74 14.58 3.52
CA HIS A 110 8.34 14.75 3.18
C HIS A 110 7.59 13.41 3.22
N LEU A 111 6.32 13.48 3.63
CA LEU A 111 5.39 12.37 3.62
C LEU A 111 4.06 12.82 3.00
N LYS A 112 3.59 12.08 2.00
CA LYS A 112 2.24 12.18 1.45
C LYS A 112 1.54 10.84 1.60
N VAL A 113 0.34 10.84 2.18
CA VAL A 113 -0.51 9.66 2.26
C VAL A 113 -1.69 9.85 1.31
N THR A 114 -2.00 8.83 0.54
CA THR A 114 -3.09 8.85 -0.45
C THR A 114 -3.93 7.59 -0.36
N GLY A 115 -5.09 7.57 -0.99
CA GLY A 115 -5.81 6.33 -1.23
C GLY A 115 -4.97 5.38 -2.09
N ALA A 116 -5.14 4.07 -1.90
CA ALA A 116 -4.31 3.09 -2.60
C ALA A 116 -4.49 3.09 -4.13
N ASN A 117 -5.58 3.66 -4.65
CA ASN A 117 -5.87 3.79 -6.08
C ASN A 117 -5.10 4.93 -6.77
N GLU A 118 -4.57 5.90 -6.02
CA GLU A 118 -3.83 7.00 -6.61
C GLU A 118 -2.50 6.53 -7.22
N HIS A 119 -2.12 7.14 -8.35
CA HIS A 119 -0.85 6.83 -9.02
C HIS A 119 0.31 7.50 -8.28
N ASP A 120 1.43 6.79 -8.14
CA ASP A 120 2.61 7.27 -7.41
C ASP A 120 3.13 8.59 -7.98
N VAL A 121 3.05 8.77 -9.30
CA VAL A 121 3.48 9.98 -10.02
C VAL A 121 2.73 11.24 -9.59
N THR A 122 1.48 11.15 -9.11
CA THR A 122 0.70 12.31 -8.68
C THR A 122 1.21 12.93 -7.38
N ALA A 123 1.88 12.14 -6.56
CA ALA A 123 2.43 12.59 -5.29
C ALA A 123 3.80 13.30 -5.43
N THR A 124 4.41 13.28 -6.62
CA THR A 124 5.77 13.80 -6.82
C THR A 124 5.95 15.25 -6.36
N PRO A 125 5.07 16.22 -6.71
CA PRO A 125 5.25 17.61 -6.30
C PRO A 125 5.21 17.79 -4.77
N ASP A 126 4.36 17.00 -4.08
CA ASP A 126 4.20 17.07 -2.62
C ASP A 126 5.39 16.46 -1.86
N LEU A 127 6.26 15.74 -2.55
CA LEU A 127 7.45 15.10 -1.96
C LEU A 127 8.71 15.93 -2.13
N MET A 128 8.63 17.06 -2.81
CA MET A 128 9.78 17.90 -3.13
C MET A 128 9.82 19.13 -2.20
N HIS A 129 11.02 19.50 -1.75
CA HIS A 129 11.24 20.71 -0.95
C HIS A 129 11.69 21.91 -1.81
N GLY A 130 12.02 21.66 -3.08
CA GLY A 130 12.33 22.69 -4.07
C GLY A 130 13.81 23.05 -4.19
N GLU A 131 14.70 22.36 -3.49
CA GLU A 131 16.17 22.55 -3.60
C GLU A 131 16.86 21.43 -4.36
N GLU A 132 16.08 20.41 -4.79
CA GLU A 132 16.59 19.22 -5.47
C GLU A 132 17.26 19.58 -6.80
N GLU A 133 18.42 18.98 -7.04
CA GLU A 133 19.08 18.96 -8.35
C GLU A 133 18.75 17.67 -9.11
N GLU A 134 18.48 16.60 -8.37
CA GLU A 134 18.22 15.28 -8.91
C GLU A 134 17.06 14.61 -8.16
N LEU A 135 16.15 13.98 -8.89
CA LEU A 135 15.05 13.18 -8.34
C LEU A 135 15.19 11.73 -8.81
N TYR A 136 15.23 10.81 -7.86
CA TYR A 136 15.28 9.38 -8.11
C TYR A 136 13.93 8.74 -7.80
N GLY A 137 13.39 7.98 -8.75
CA GLY A 137 12.11 7.29 -8.59
C GLY A 137 12.11 5.91 -9.24
N ASP A 138 11.18 5.07 -8.85
CA ASP A 138 10.94 3.81 -9.53
C ASP A 138 10.15 4.02 -10.83
N SER A 139 9.85 2.92 -11.52
CA SER A 139 9.10 2.99 -12.79
C SER A 139 7.65 3.49 -12.64
N GLY A 140 7.12 3.57 -11.43
CA GLY A 140 5.81 4.16 -11.14
C GLY A 140 5.80 5.69 -11.31
N TYR A 141 6.98 6.33 -11.28
CA TYR A 141 7.16 7.76 -11.45
C TYR A 141 7.52 8.18 -12.89
N ILE A 142 7.48 7.25 -13.86
CA ILE A 142 7.73 7.59 -15.27
C ILE A 142 6.71 8.63 -15.74
N GLY A 143 7.23 9.73 -16.31
CA GLY A 143 6.41 10.83 -16.80
C GLY A 143 6.12 11.92 -15.77
N ALA A 144 6.68 11.83 -14.58
CA ALA A 144 6.51 12.87 -13.55
C ALA A 144 6.94 14.25 -14.04
N GLU A 145 8.02 14.32 -14.82
CA GLU A 145 8.56 15.55 -15.41
C GLU A 145 7.68 16.19 -16.48
N LYS A 146 6.72 15.45 -17.03
CA LYS A 146 5.84 15.88 -18.14
C LYS A 146 4.45 16.31 -17.66
N ARG A 147 4.17 16.20 -16.38
CA ARG A 147 2.87 16.57 -15.84
C ARG A 147 2.73 18.09 -15.74
N GLU A 148 1.50 18.56 -15.81
CA GLU A 148 1.16 19.98 -15.71
C GLU A 148 1.66 20.62 -14.40
N ASN A 149 1.61 19.85 -13.29
CA ASN A 149 2.08 20.28 -11.98
C ASN A 149 3.51 19.83 -11.67
N ALA A 150 4.32 19.47 -12.68
CA ALA A 150 5.69 19.02 -12.46
C ALA A 150 6.60 20.17 -11.99
N VAL A 151 7.38 19.90 -10.95
CA VAL A 151 8.44 20.81 -10.49
C VAL A 151 9.67 20.57 -11.37
N VAL A 152 9.82 21.35 -12.44
CA VAL A 152 10.90 21.17 -13.43
C VAL A 152 12.18 21.91 -13.03
N LYS A 153 12.05 23.02 -12.28
CA LYS A 153 13.16 23.84 -11.81
C LYS A 153 13.12 23.91 -10.28
N ASN A 154 14.28 23.90 -9.67
CA ASN A 154 14.42 24.15 -8.24
C ASN A 154 14.30 25.66 -7.90
N LYS A 155 14.30 26.01 -6.61
CA LYS A 155 14.21 27.39 -6.10
C LYS A 155 15.30 28.31 -6.67
N ASN A 156 16.44 27.74 -7.05
CA ASN A 156 17.57 28.46 -7.64
C ASN A 156 17.48 28.57 -9.18
N GLY A 157 16.35 28.21 -9.78
CA GLY A 157 16.11 28.24 -11.23
C GLY A 157 16.82 27.14 -12.02
N ARG A 158 17.56 26.23 -11.38
CA ARG A 158 18.25 25.13 -12.04
C ARG A 158 17.28 24.01 -12.40
N LYS A 159 17.45 23.41 -13.58
CA LYS A 159 16.63 22.29 -14.05
C LYS A 159 16.92 21.03 -13.22
N ILE A 160 15.87 20.42 -12.68
CA ILE A 160 15.92 19.16 -11.93
C ILE A 160 16.10 17.98 -12.89
N LYS A 161 17.04 17.09 -12.59
CA LYS A 161 17.32 15.87 -13.35
C LYS A 161 16.48 14.72 -12.82
N TYR A 162 15.45 14.32 -13.56
CA TYR A 162 14.62 13.15 -13.20
C TYR A 162 15.32 11.85 -13.60
N LYS A 163 15.80 11.10 -12.62
CA LYS A 163 16.50 9.83 -12.77
C LYS A 163 15.58 8.65 -12.41
N ILE A 164 14.53 8.48 -13.21
CA ILE A 164 13.52 7.43 -12.99
C ILE A 164 14.00 6.09 -13.58
N ASN A 165 13.76 4.98 -12.85
CA ASN A 165 14.06 3.65 -13.34
C ASN A 165 13.19 3.27 -14.55
N ARG A 166 13.78 2.61 -15.53
CA ARG A 166 13.07 2.09 -16.70
C ARG A 166 12.27 0.85 -16.36
N LYS A 167 11.17 0.63 -17.08
CA LYS A 167 10.42 -0.63 -16.97
C LYS A 167 11.26 -1.79 -17.51
N PRO A 168 11.24 -2.99 -16.88
CA PRO A 168 11.98 -4.17 -17.38
C PRO A 168 11.64 -4.54 -18.81
N SER A 169 10.38 -4.36 -19.23
CA SER A 169 9.93 -4.60 -20.60
C SER A 169 10.62 -3.71 -21.63
N THR A 170 10.92 -2.46 -21.29
CA THR A 170 11.65 -1.53 -22.18
C THR A 170 13.11 -1.93 -22.32
N MET A 171 13.71 -2.46 -21.25
CA MET A 171 15.12 -2.91 -21.28
C MET A 171 15.30 -4.14 -22.16
N LYS A 172 14.33 -5.06 -22.22
CA LYS A 172 14.37 -6.26 -23.05
C LYS A 172 14.40 -5.95 -24.55
N LYS A 173 13.97 -4.78 -24.97
CA LYS A 173 13.96 -4.34 -26.39
C LYS A 173 15.30 -3.80 -26.88
N LEU A 174 16.29 -3.64 -26.00
CA LEU A 174 17.62 -3.14 -26.34
C LEU A 174 18.50 -4.27 -26.86
N SER A 175 19.55 -3.94 -27.63
CA SER A 175 20.60 -4.87 -28.02
C SER A 175 21.33 -5.43 -26.80
N LYS A 176 22.04 -6.55 -26.92
CA LYS A 176 22.76 -7.18 -25.79
C LYS A 176 23.74 -6.22 -25.10
N SER A 177 24.53 -5.46 -25.87
CA SER A 177 25.44 -4.45 -25.32
C SER A 177 24.68 -3.29 -24.66
N GLY A 178 23.58 -2.83 -25.27
CA GLY A 178 22.69 -1.81 -24.72
C GLY A 178 22.03 -2.26 -23.42
N GLN A 179 21.64 -3.52 -23.29
CA GLN A 179 21.10 -4.09 -22.05
C GLN A 179 22.12 -4.07 -20.90
N TYR A 180 23.39 -4.37 -21.19
CA TYR A 180 24.45 -4.34 -20.17
C TYR A 180 24.67 -2.92 -19.65
N ALA A 181 24.84 -1.94 -20.54
CA ALA A 181 24.98 -0.53 -20.18
C ALA A 181 23.77 0.00 -19.41
N ALA A 182 22.55 -0.35 -19.87
CA ALA A 182 21.32 0.01 -19.19
C ALA A 182 21.22 -0.61 -17.80
N LYS A 183 21.55 -1.90 -17.62
CA LYS A 183 21.55 -2.56 -16.30
C LYS A 183 22.50 -1.85 -15.33
N LYS A 184 23.70 -1.47 -15.76
CA LYS A 184 24.66 -0.73 -14.92
C LYS A 184 24.12 0.63 -14.49
N ALA A 185 23.48 1.37 -15.42
CA ALA A 185 22.86 2.66 -15.12
C ALA A 185 21.65 2.51 -14.16
N GLU A 186 20.79 1.51 -14.40
CA GLU A 186 19.64 1.24 -13.54
C GLU A 186 20.06 0.78 -12.13
N HIS A 187 21.15 -0.01 -12.03
CA HIS A 187 21.69 -0.41 -10.74
C HIS A 187 22.13 0.79 -9.90
N LYS A 188 22.82 1.77 -10.49
CA LYS A 188 23.19 3.02 -9.81
C LYS A 188 21.97 3.77 -9.28
N LYS A 189 20.89 3.89 -10.05
CA LYS A 189 19.65 4.52 -9.61
C LYS A 189 19.00 3.73 -8.47
N SER A 190 18.95 2.41 -8.59
CA SER A 190 18.36 1.53 -7.56
C SER A 190 19.15 1.58 -6.24
N SER A 191 20.48 1.72 -6.30
CA SER A 191 21.31 1.87 -5.11
C SER A 191 20.95 3.14 -4.30
N VAL A 192 20.69 4.27 -4.98
CA VAL A 192 20.20 5.49 -4.31
C VAL A 192 18.80 5.26 -3.73
N ARG A 193 17.92 4.64 -4.48
CA ARG A 193 16.54 4.33 -4.03
C ARG A 193 16.46 3.38 -2.84
N ALA A 194 17.45 2.51 -2.66
CA ALA A 194 17.48 1.58 -1.52
C ALA A 194 17.34 2.30 -0.17
N LYS A 195 17.73 3.57 -0.08
CA LYS A 195 17.55 4.38 1.14
C LYS A 195 16.06 4.54 1.54
N VAL A 196 15.17 4.67 0.57
CA VAL A 196 13.70 4.69 0.81
C VAL A 196 13.25 3.37 1.43
N GLU A 197 13.76 2.24 0.94
CA GLU A 197 13.42 0.91 1.44
C GLU A 197 13.93 0.70 2.87
N HIS A 198 15.09 1.27 3.22
CA HIS A 198 15.64 1.22 4.59
C HIS A 198 14.70 1.91 5.58
N VAL A 199 14.16 3.08 5.25
CA VAL A 199 13.21 3.78 6.11
C VAL A 199 11.95 2.95 6.31
N PHE A 200 11.37 2.42 5.23
CA PHE A 200 10.20 1.54 5.34
C PHE A 200 10.50 0.27 6.13
N ALA A 201 11.71 -0.28 6.03
CA ALA A 201 12.12 -1.43 6.82
C ALA A 201 12.13 -1.11 8.32
N VAL A 202 12.62 0.06 8.74
CA VAL A 202 12.58 0.53 10.14
C VAL A 202 11.13 0.63 10.62
N VAL A 203 10.27 1.33 9.89
CA VAL A 203 8.87 1.52 10.27
C VAL A 203 8.10 0.19 10.34
N LYS A 204 8.33 -0.71 9.39
CA LYS A 204 7.62 -2.00 9.35
C LYS A 204 8.16 -3.03 10.34
N ARG A 205 9.48 -3.12 10.49
CA ARG A 205 10.13 -4.18 11.30
C ARG A 205 10.30 -3.75 12.75
N LEU A 206 10.88 -2.56 13.00
CA LEU A 206 11.17 -2.10 14.36
C LEU A 206 9.92 -1.51 15.03
N PHE A 207 9.16 -0.67 14.32
CA PHE A 207 7.96 -0.07 14.90
C PHE A 207 6.66 -0.86 14.61
N GLY A 208 6.77 -2.03 14.00
CA GLY A 208 5.68 -2.98 13.87
C GLY A 208 4.49 -2.51 13.03
N TYR A 209 4.70 -1.57 12.09
CA TYR A 209 3.63 -1.10 11.22
C TYR A 209 3.32 -2.12 10.12
N ARG A 210 2.41 -3.06 10.41
CA ARG A 210 2.04 -4.15 9.50
C ARG A 210 0.76 -3.89 8.71
N LYS A 211 -0.18 -3.15 9.30
CA LYS A 211 -1.47 -2.81 8.67
C LYS A 211 -2.05 -1.50 9.21
N THR A 212 -2.90 -0.87 8.43
CA THR A 212 -3.69 0.29 8.83
C THR A 212 -4.69 -0.07 9.94
N ARG A 213 -4.70 0.72 11.02
CA ARG A 213 -5.62 0.53 12.15
C ARG A 213 -6.65 1.65 12.26
N TYR A 214 -6.37 2.83 11.73
CA TYR A 214 -7.23 3.99 11.81
C TYR A 214 -7.99 4.21 10.51
N ARG A 215 -9.18 4.78 10.59
CA ARG A 215 -9.98 5.21 9.45
C ARG A 215 -9.71 6.69 9.15
N GLY A 216 -9.71 7.03 7.88
CA GLY A 216 -9.55 8.38 7.37
C GLY A 216 -8.09 8.78 7.11
N LEU A 217 -7.90 9.47 6.00
CA LEU A 217 -6.59 9.90 5.50
C LEU A 217 -5.83 10.73 6.54
N ARG A 218 -6.53 11.67 7.21
CA ARG A 218 -5.92 12.53 8.24
C ARG A 218 -5.30 11.73 9.39
N LYS A 219 -6.00 10.71 9.90
CA LYS A 219 -5.49 9.88 11.01
C LYS A 219 -4.34 8.99 10.57
N GLN A 220 -4.38 8.49 9.33
CA GLN A 220 -3.27 7.70 8.77
C GLN A 220 -2.03 8.56 8.54
N THR A 221 -2.19 9.77 8.02
CA THR A 221 -1.09 10.73 7.85
C THR A 221 -0.45 11.07 9.21
N ALA A 222 -1.26 11.42 10.21
CA ALA A 222 -0.77 11.69 11.57
C ALA A 222 -0.01 10.48 12.15
N LYS A 223 -0.57 9.27 12.02
CA LYS A 223 0.09 8.04 12.49
C LYS A 223 1.44 7.82 11.84
N LEU A 224 1.53 7.99 10.53
CA LEU A 224 2.77 7.78 9.79
C LEU A 224 3.80 8.86 10.12
N ASN A 225 3.41 10.13 10.29
CA ASN A 225 4.32 11.18 10.74
C ASN A 225 4.95 10.84 12.11
N ILE A 226 4.12 10.37 13.07
CA ILE A 226 4.60 9.92 14.38
C ILE A 226 5.56 8.72 14.27
N MET A 227 5.48 7.91 13.23
CA MET A 227 6.38 6.78 13.04
C MET A 227 7.65 7.14 12.26
N PHE A 228 7.57 8.03 11.28
CA PHE A 228 8.73 8.43 10.50
C PHE A 228 9.69 9.37 11.29
N ALA A 229 9.17 10.19 12.20
CA ALA A 229 10.03 11.05 13.03
C ALA A 229 11.04 10.24 13.86
N PRO A 230 10.66 9.28 14.72
CA PRO A 230 11.62 8.44 15.43
C PRO A 230 12.41 7.50 14.50
N ALA A 231 11.86 7.13 13.33
CA ALA A 231 12.65 6.39 12.35
C ALA A 231 13.83 7.21 11.81
N ASN A 232 13.64 8.49 11.57
CA ASN A 232 14.73 9.41 11.20
C ASN A 232 15.78 9.50 12.30
N LEU A 233 15.38 9.65 13.57
CA LEU A 233 16.32 9.69 14.70
C LEU A 233 17.13 8.39 14.79
N TYR A 234 16.47 7.23 14.68
CA TYR A 234 17.14 5.93 14.68
C TYR A 234 18.16 5.78 13.52
N LEU A 235 17.81 6.26 12.33
CA LEU A 235 18.68 6.17 11.16
C LEU A 235 19.86 7.16 11.26
N ALA A 236 19.64 8.36 11.84
CA ALA A 236 20.69 9.32 12.08
C ALA A 236 21.71 8.82 13.11
N ASP A 237 21.23 8.27 14.23
CA ASP A 237 22.07 7.68 15.29
C ASP A 237 22.93 6.54 14.75
N ARG A 238 22.37 5.62 13.99
CA ARG A 238 23.15 4.54 13.36
C ARG A 238 24.26 5.05 12.45
N LYS A 239 24.05 6.18 11.77
CA LYS A 239 25.10 6.76 10.91
C LYS A 239 26.23 7.38 11.73
N SER A 240 25.91 8.07 12.82
CA SER A 240 26.91 8.64 13.72
C SER A 240 27.81 7.57 14.34
N LEU A 241 27.29 6.35 14.57
CA LEU A 241 28.05 5.21 15.08
C LEU A 241 28.93 4.52 14.02
N THR A 242 28.72 4.81 12.73
CA THR A 242 29.43 4.19 11.61
C THR A 242 30.37 5.15 10.86
N ALA A 243 30.36 6.42 11.23
CA ALA A 243 31.23 7.47 10.71
C ALA A 243 32.46 7.64 11.61
#